data_12186a67781b3e0d685473116232fea6
#
_entry.id   12186a67781b3e0d685473116232fea6
#
_cell.length_a   1.000
_cell.length_b   1.000
_cell.length_c   1.000
_cell.angle_alpha   90.00
_cell.angle_beta   90.00
_cell.angle_gamma   90.00
#
_symmetry.space_group_name_H-M   'P 1'
#
loop_
_entity.id
_entity.type
_entity.pdbx_description
1 polymer ?
#
loop_
_entity_poly.entity_id
_entity_poly.type
_entity_poly.pdbx_seq_one_letter_code
_entity_poly.pdbx_strand_id
1 'polypeptide(L)'
;MSTYSDLKAALISTTENDGTEFTNEIPNFISRAELRLTKDIDDSGLDEYTAFSFTASNAVVSLGDRVRIVRNVNFTTSAGSKVNLLQRTIEYCNDYWPVSASTGEPRYYARKNNSSIFIVPTPVSALTGEIQTASQPLALASATGTSVTTANYFTNYCYDALFFAAMMEATMFMKDWPTVPAWQA
;
A
#
# COMPACT_ATOMS: atom_id res chain seq x y z
N MET A 1 -3.25 21.76 -5.61
CA MET A 1 -3.15 20.47 -4.92
C MET A 1 -3.94 20.59 -3.64
N SER A 2 -4.89 19.72 -3.43
CA SER A 2 -5.68 19.72 -2.20
C SER A 2 -4.90 19.03 -1.09
N THR A 3 -5.01 19.55 0.13
CA THR A 3 -4.28 19.05 1.30
C THR A 3 -5.23 18.39 2.29
N TYR A 4 -4.66 17.73 3.30
CA TYR A 4 -5.43 17.26 4.45
C TYR A 4 -6.26 18.38 5.09
N SER A 5 -5.69 19.60 5.21
CA SER A 5 -6.37 20.75 5.79
C SER A 5 -7.57 21.18 4.96
N ASP A 6 -7.44 21.17 3.63
CA ASP A 6 -8.53 21.51 2.72
C ASP A 6 -9.66 20.48 2.83
N LEU A 7 -9.32 19.20 2.87
CA LEU A 7 -10.29 18.11 3.03
C LEU A 7 -11.04 18.22 4.37
N LYS A 8 -10.31 18.48 5.45
CA LYS A 8 -10.91 18.70 6.79
C LYS A 8 -11.88 19.89 6.78
N ALA A 9 -11.46 21.00 6.18
CA ALA A 9 -12.30 22.20 6.08
C ALA A 9 -13.56 21.94 5.23
N ALA A 10 -13.42 21.21 4.12
CA ALA A 10 -14.54 20.85 3.27
C ALA A 10 -15.54 19.94 4.00
N LEU A 11 -15.07 18.95 4.78
CA LEU A 11 -15.94 18.09 5.58
C LEU A 11 -16.74 18.88 6.60
N ILE A 12 -16.10 19.76 7.37
CA ILE A 12 -16.75 20.64 8.36
C ILE A 12 -17.79 21.53 7.69
N SER A 13 -17.43 22.18 6.59
CA SER A 13 -18.32 23.09 5.85
C SER A 13 -19.55 22.37 5.27
N THR A 14 -19.37 21.16 4.74
CA THR A 14 -20.47 20.41 4.11
C THR A 14 -21.42 19.81 5.13
N THR A 15 -20.91 19.39 6.29
CA THR A 15 -21.74 18.85 7.37
C THR A 15 -22.30 19.91 8.31
N GLU A 16 -21.85 21.17 8.17
CA GLU A 16 -22.20 22.27 9.10
C GLU A 16 -21.98 21.89 10.58
N ASN A 17 -21.01 21.00 10.84
CA ASN A 17 -20.73 20.46 12.15
C ASN A 17 -19.27 20.72 12.55
N ASP A 18 -19.08 21.71 13.43
CA ASP A 18 -17.78 22.09 13.99
C ASP A 18 -17.57 21.58 15.43
N GLY A 19 -18.50 20.76 15.92
CA GLY A 19 -18.43 20.18 17.27
C GLY A 19 -17.12 19.43 17.51
N THR A 20 -16.62 19.52 18.74
CA THR A 20 -15.32 18.94 19.12
C THR A 20 -15.28 17.42 18.90
N GLU A 21 -16.37 16.73 19.17
CA GLU A 21 -16.47 15.27 18.97
C GLU A 21 -16.32 14.91 17.47
N PHE A 22 -17.02 15.64 16.60
CA PHE A 22 -16.98 15.44 15.17
C PHE A 22 -15.57 15.75 14.60
N THR A 23 -15.00 16.89 14.98
CA THR A 23 -13.70 17.33 14.48
C THR A 23 -12.55 16.41 14.90
N ASN A 24 -12.66 15.78 16.08
CA ASN A 24 -11.70 14.77 16.55
C ASN A 24 -11.80 13.44 15.79
N GLU A 25 -12.98 13.12 15.23
CA GLU A 25 -13.18 11.89 14.45
C GLU A 25 -12.84 12.04 12.97
N ILE A 26 -12.67 13.25 12.43
CA ILE A 26 -12.33 13.48 11.02
C ILE A 26 -11.10 12.67 10.56
N PRO A 27 -10.00 12.57 11.32
CA PRO A 27 -8.86 11.71 10.93
C PRO A 27 -9.25 10.25 10.73
N ASN A 28 -10.18 9.73 11.53
CA ASN A 28 -10.67 8.36 11.41
C ASN A 28 -11.53 8.19 10.15
N PHE A 29 -12.38 9.17 9.81
CA PHE A 29 -13.16 9.15 8.57
C PHE A 29 -12.24 9.10 7.35
N ILE A 30 -11.24 9.98 7.31
CA ILE A 30 -10.26 10.04 6.21
C ILE A 30 -9.48 8.73 6.11
N SER A 31 -8.97 8.19 7.23
CA SER A 31 -8.22 6.93 7.22
C SER A 31 -9.05 5.74 6.70
N ARG A 32 -10.34 5.67 7.07
CA ARG A 32 -11.24 4.62 6.58
C ARG A 32 -11.55 4.80 5.09
N ALA A 33 -11.75 6.04 4.65
CA ALA A 33 -11.93 6.38 3.24
C ALA A 33 -10.71 5.98 2.40
N GLU A 34 -9.50 6.32 2.83
CA GLU A 34 -8.26 5.92 2.18
C GLU A 34 -8.12 4.40 2.08
N LEU A 35 -8.42 3.67 3.15
CA LEU A 35 -8.38 2.20 3.15
C LEU A 35 -9.38 1.60 2.17
N ARG A 36 -10.59 2.17 2.06
CA ARG A 36 -11.62 1.74 1.10
C ARG A 36 -11.14 1.96 -0.32
N LEU A 37 -10.75 3.19 -0.66
CA LEU A 37 -10.27 3.53 -2.00
C LEU A 37 -9.04 2.72 -2.40
N THR A 38 -8.13 2.49 -1.45
CA THR A 38 -6.94 1.67 -1.72
C THR A 38 -7.30 0.23 -2.11
N LYS A 39 -8.41 -0.32 -1.64
CA LYS A 39 -8.85 -1.68 -2.01
C LYS A 39 -9.45 -1.73 -3.41
N ASP A 40 -10.11 -0.66 -3.82
CA ASP A 40 -10.91 -0.62 -5.05
C ASP A 40 -10.10 -0.09 -6.24
N ILE A 41 -9.12 0.81 -5.99
CA ILE A 41 -8.30 1.39 -7.03
C ILE A 41 -7.02 0.57 -7.22
N ASP A 42 -6.79 0.11 -8.45
CA ASP A 42 -5.53 -0.48 -8.91
C ASP A 42 -5.00 0.33 -10.09
N ASP A 43 -4.34 1.43 -9.79
CA ASP A 43 -3.76 2.34 -10.76
C ASP A 43 -2.23 2.35 -10.69
N SER A 44 -1.61 2.59 -11.83
CA SER A 44 -0.14 2.70 -11.94
C SER A 44 0.45 3.85 -11.12
N GLY A 45 -0.36 4.85 -10.77
CA GLY A 45 0.03 5.91 -9.85
C GLY A 45 0.28 5.45 -8.40
N LEU A 46 -0.14 4.23 -8.07
CA LEU A 46 0.16 3.57 -6.79
C LEU A 46 1.39 2.65 -6.86
N ASP A 47 2.02 2.54 -8.03
CA ASP A 47 3.21 1.74 -8.20
C ASP A 47 4.44 2.44 -7.61
N GLU A 48 5.10 1.76 -6.71
CA GLU A 48 6.37 2.19 -6.11
C GLU A 48 7.49 1.25 -6.57
N TYR A 49 8.64 1.84 -6.93
CA TYR A 49 9.86 1.12 -7.23
C TYR A 49 10.82 1.26 -6.05
N THR A 50 11.00 0.18 -5.31
CA THR A 50 11.83 0.19 -4.11
C THR A 50 13.07 -0.64 -4.34
N ALA A 51 14.26 -0.03 -4.14
CA ALA A 51 15.51 -0.75 -4.10
C ALA A 51 15.55 -1.65 -2.86
N PHE A 52 16.03 -2.87 -3.03
CA PHE A 52 16.20 -3.82 -1.94
C PHE A 52 17.47 -4.66 -2.11
N SER A 53 17.83 -5.39 -1.07
CA SER A 53 18.98 -6.29 -1.10
C SER A 53 18.56 -7.70 -0.69
N PHE A 54 18.94 -8.67 -1.50
CA PHE A 54 18.93 -10.07 -1.07
C PHE A 54 20.07 -10.29 -0.10
N THR A 55 19.78 -10.95 1.00
CA THR A 55 20.83 -11.40 1.94
C THR A 55 21.30 -12.78 1.53
N ALA A 56 22.62 -12.99 1.53
CA ALA A 56 23.19 -14.31 1.27
C ALA A 56 22.59 -15.37 2.21
N SER A 57 22.32 -16.55 1.69
CA SER A 57 21.76 -17.69 2.43
C SER A 57 20.37 -17.43 3.06
N ASN A 58 19.66 -16.38 2.63
CA ASN A 58 18.30 -16.08 3.08
C ASN A 58 17.35 -16.03 1.89
N ALA A 59 16.38 -16.93 1.88
CA ALA A 59 15.36 -17.02 0.84
C ALA A 59 14.15 -16.08 1.09
N VAL A 60 14.09 -15.39 2.23
CA VAL A 60 12.95 -14.54 2.60
C VAL A 60 13.36 -13.07 2.55
N VAL A 61 12.61 -12.29 1.78
CA VAL A 61 12.76 -10.83 1.71
C VAL A 61 11.57 -10.17 2.35
N SER A 62 11.81 -9.28 3.31
CA SER A 62 10.77 -8.49 3.93
C SER A 62 10.32 -7.36 3.00
N LEU A 63 9.03 -7.13 2.94
CA LEU A 63 8.37 -6.03 2.24
C LEU A 63 7.93 -4.99 3.27
N GLY A 64 7.76 -3.76 2.82
CA GLY A 64 7.13 -2.72 3.66
C GLY A 64 5.65 -3.03 3.95
N ASP A 65 5.16 -2.51 5.06
CA ASP A 65 3.78 -2.76 5.54
C ASP A 65 2.71 -2.22 4.60
N ARG A 66 3.06 -1.26 3.74
CA ARG A 66 2.15 -0.65 2.76
C ARG A 66 1.99 -1.43 1.47
N VAL A 67 2.80 -2.49 1.25
CA VAL A 67 2.79 -3.26 0.01
C VAL A 67 1.55 -4.15 -0.08
N ARG A 68 0.72 -3.90 -1.09
CA ARG A 68 -0.48 -4.69 -1.40
C ARG A 68 -0.20 -5.79 -2.42
N ILE A 69 0.38 -5.41 -3.55
CA ILE A 69 0.65 -6.30 -4.68
C ILE A 69 2.13 -6.17 -5.05
N VAL A 70 2.79 -7.28 -5.29
CA VAL A 70 4.12 -7.32 -5.91
C VAL A 70 3.93 -7.55 -7.40
N ARG A 71 4.32 -6.59 -8.24
CA ARG A 71 4.17 -6.68 -9.69
C ARG A 71 5.38 -7.29 -10.35
N ASN A 72 6.56 -6.88 -9.91
CA ASN A 72 7.82 -7.37 -10.46
C ASN A 72 8.92 -7.38 -9.41
N VAL A 73 9.83 -8.33 -9.52
CA VAL A 73 11.03 -8.44 -8.70
C VAL A 73 12.20 -8.68 -9.63
N ASN A 74 13.22 -7.86 -9.55
CA ASN A 74 14.44 -8.07 -10.31
C ASN A 74 15.68 -7.94 -9.41
N PHE A 75 16.79 -8.46 -9.87
CA PHE A 75 18.09 -8.23 -9.27
C PHE A 75 19.14 -7.88 -10.32
N THR A 76 20.20 -7.25 -9.87
CA THR A 76 21.34 -6.91 -10.72
C THR A 76 22.46 -7.89 -10.47
N THR A 77 22.90 -8.55 -11.53
CA THR A 77 24.05 -9.47 -11.48
C THR A 77 25.36 -8.69 -11.26
N SER A 78 26.42 -9.39 -10.88
CA SER A 78 27.76 -8.81 -10.77
C SER A 78 28.28 -8.19 -12.08
N ALA A 79 27.75 -8.63 -13.23
CA ALA A 79 28.03 -8.07 -14.55
C ALA A 79 27.19 -6.82 -14.88
N GLY A 80 26.32 -6.36 -13.96
CA GLY A 80 25.46 -5.18 -14.16
C GLY A 80 24.16 -5.45 -14.94
N SER A 81 23.87 -6.69 -15.29
CA SER A 81 22.63 -7.05 -16.00
C SER A 81 21.46 -7.22 -15.03
N LYS A 82 20.30 -6.63 -15.36
CA LYS A 82 19.05 -6.86 -14.63
C LYS A 82 18.43 -8.19 -15.04
N VAL A 83 18.07 -9.01 -14.05
CA VAL A 83 17.38 -10.30 -14.23
C VAL A 83 16.05 -10.23 -13.49
N ASN A 84 14.95 -10.46 -14.21
CA ASN A 84 13.62 -10.52 -13.62
C ASN A 84 13.33 -11.92 -13.08
N LEU A 85 12.79 -11.99 -11.87
CA LEU A 85 12.31 -13.22 -11.27
C LEU A 85 10.87 -13.50 -11.75
N LEU A 86 10.57 -14.76 -12.01
CA LEU A 86 9.23 -15.18 -12.39
C LEU A 86 8.40 -15.50 -11.15
N GLN A 87 7.20 -14.94 -11.10
CA GLN A 87 6.26 -15.26 -10.03
C GLN A 87 5.74 -16.69 -10.16
N ARG A 88 5.75 -17.41 -9.05
CA ARG A 88 5.20 -18.76 -8.90
C ARG A 88 4.43 -18.90 -7.59
N THR A 89 3.70 -20.00 -7.42
CA THR A 89 3.07 -20.33 -6.16
C THR A 89 4.10 -20.78 -5.13
N ILE A 90 3.77 -20.70 -3.85
CA ILE A 90 4.69 -21.10 -2.77
C ILE A 90 4.97 -22.60 -2.82
N GLU A 91 3.97 -23.41 -3.22
CA GLU A 91 4.08 -24.87 -3.38
C GLU A 91 5.11 -25.19 -4.46
N TYR A 92 4.98 -24.54 -5.63
CA TYR A 92 5.96 -24.72 -6.71
C TYR A 92 7.38 -24.38 -6.27
N CYS A 93 7.55 -23.29 -5.52
CA CYS A 93 8.86 -22.87 -5.03
C CYS A 93 9.45 -23.91 -4.05
N ASN A 94 8.62 -24.47 -3.17
CA ASN A 94 9.05 -25.51 -2.23
C ASN A 94 9.43 -26.81 -2.95
N ASP A 95 8.66 -27.22 -3.96
CA ASP A 95 8.95 -28.41 -4.76
C ASP A 95 10.21 -28.24 -5.61
N TYR A 96 10.37 -27.05 -6.20
CA TYR A 96 11.54 -26.72 -7.02
C TYR A 96 12.83 -26.64 -6.20
N TRP A 97 12.76 -26.14 -4.97
CA TRP A 97 13.91 -25.94 -4.08
C TRP A 97 13.63 -26.46 -2.67
N PRO A 98 13.57 -27.79 -2.48
CA PRO A 98 13.16 -28.39 -1.21
C PRO A 98 14.19 -28.23 -0.08
N VAL A 99 15.47 -28.02 -0.43
CA VAL A 99 16.56 -27.87 0.54
C VAL A 99 16.94 -26.41 0.65
N SER A 100 16.41 -25.72 1.65
CA SER A 100 16.63 -24.28 1.88
C SER A 100 18.08 -23.91 2.18
N ALA A 101 18.88 -24.85 2.69
CA ALA A 101 20.31 -24.66 2.94
C ALA A 101 21.16 -24.65 1.65
N SER A 102 20.65 -25.21 0.58
CA SER A 102 21.31 -25.12 -0.74
C SER A 102 21.15 -23.72 -1.28
N THR A 103 22.19 -23.23 -1.94
CA THR A 103 22.20 -21.88 -2.52
C THR A 103 22.36 -21.94 -4.03
N GLY A 104 21.82 -20.94 -4.72
CA GLY A 104 21.87 -20.84 -6.17
C GLY A 104 21.53 -19.41 -6.66
N GLU A 105 21.51 -19.23 -7.94
CA GLU A 105 21.07 -17.98 -8.54
C GLU A 105 19.53 -17.91 -8.53
N PRO A 106 18.92 -16.84 -7.96
CA PRO A 106 17.47 -16.69 -7.90
C PRO A 106 16.82 -16.69 -9.28
N ARG A 107 15.69 -17.39 -9.41
CA ARG A 107 14.91 -17.44 -10.67
C ARG A 107 13.42 -17.21 -10.47
N TYR A 108 12.89 -17.62 -9.32
CA TYR A 108 11.47 -17.52 -9.02
C TYR A 108 11.24 -16.82 -7.70
N TYR A 109 10.07 -16.23 -7.57
CA TYR A 109 9.59 -15.72 -6.29
C TYR A 109 8.13 -16.10 -6.07
N ALA A 110 7.74 -16.19 -4.81
CA ALA A 110 6.37 -16.40 -4.38
C ALA A 110 6.02 -15.40 -3.26
N ARG A 111 4.76 -14.97 -3.19
CA ARG A 111 4.25 -14.24 -2.03
C ARG A 111 4.13 -15.21 -0.87
N LYS A 112 4.85 -14.99 0.24
CA LYS A 112 4.80 -15.83 1.42
C LYS A 112 3.70 -15.41 2.37
N ASN A 113 3.60 -14.11 2.62
CA ASN A 113 2.56 -13.45 3.40
C ASN A 113 2.44 -11.96 3.01
N ASN A 114 1.68 -11.17 3.77
CA ASN A 114 1.49 -9.76 3.47
C ASN A 114 2.78 -8.92 3.54
N SER A 115 3.77 -9.34 4.31
CA SER A 115 4.98 -8.58 4.58
C SER A 115 6.25 -9.25 4.04
N SER A 116 6.16 -10.34 3.28
CA SER A 116 7.35 -11.01 2.75
C SER A 116 7.11 -11.77 1.45
N ILE A 117 8.18 -11.88 0.67
CA ILE A 117 8.29 -12.78 -0.48
C ILE A 117 9.31 -13.88 -0.20
N PHE A 118 9.11 -15.01 -0.84
CA PHE A 118 10.00 -16.16 -0.82
C PHE A 118 10.69 -16.28 -2.18
N ILE A 119 11.99 -16.44 -2.18
CA ILE A 119 12.82 -16.44 -3.39
C ILE A 119 13.55 -17.76 -3.48
N VAL A 120 13.54 -18.33 -4.68
CA VAL A 120 14.21 -19.60 -4.96
C VAL A 120 14.93 -19.56 -6.30
N PRO A 121 16.11 -20.18 -6.39
CA PRO A 121 16.99 -20.70 -5.32
C PRO A 121 17.37 -19.66 -4.26
N THR A 122 17.77 -20.14 -3.07
CA THR A 122 18.32 -19.28 -2.02
C THR A 122 19.58 -18.58 -2.51
N PRO A 123 19.71 -17.24 -2.39
CA PRO A 123 20.84 -16.49 -2.94
C PRO A 123 22.19 -16.95 -2.37
N VAL A 124 23.18 -17.14 -3.25
CA VAL A 124 24.58 -17.49 -2.86
C VAL A 124 25.26 -16.30 -2.16
N SER A 125 25.00 -15.09 -2.64
CA SER A 125 25.63 -13.85 -2.18
C SER A 125 24.58 -12.75 -2.00
N ALA A 126 24.98 -11.67 -1.35
CA ALA A 126 24.16 -10.47 -1.33
C ALA A 126 24.03 -9.91 -2.75
N LEU A 127 22.80 -9.67 -3.19
CA LEU A 127 22.48 -9.09 -4.48
C LEU A 127 21.59 -7.86 -4.26
N THR A 128 21.81 -6.83 -5.05
CA THR A 128 20.94 -5.65 -5.08
C THR A 128 19.89 -5.82 -6.17
N GLY A 129 18.70 -5.32 -5.92
CA GLY A 129 17.60 -5.41 -6.86
C GLY A 129 16.57 -4.32 -6.65
N GLU A 130 15.48 -4.45 -7.36
CA GLU A 130 14.37 -3.52 -7.33
C GLU A 130 13.06 -4.32 -7.33
N ILE A 131 12.16 -3.90 -6.47
CA ILE A 131 10.80 -4.44 -6.43
C ILE A 131 9.83 -3.36 -6.91
N GLN A 132 8.99 -3.70 -7.88
CA GLN A 132 7.83 -2.91 -8.26
C GLN A 132 6.63 -3.43 -7.49
N THR A 133 6.01 -2.54 -6.73
CA THR A 133 4.87 -2.88 -5.87
C THR A 133 3.75 -1.87 -6.07
N ALA A 134 2.51 -2.34 -6.03
CA ALA A 134 1.38 -1.45 -5.78
C ALA A 134 1.24 -1.30 -4.26
N SER A 135 1.45 -0.09 -3.78
CA SER A 135 1.52 0.22 -2.35
C SER A 135 0.39 1.16 -1.93
N GLN A 136 -0.04 1.02 -0.68
CA GLN A 136 -0.93 2.02 -0.10
C GLN A 136 -0.19 3.35 0.03
N PRO A 137 -0.75 4.47 -0.42
CA PRO A 137 -0.16 5.79 -0.21
C PRO A 137 0.13 6.08 1.26
N LEU A 138 1.04 7.01 1.51
CA LEU A 138 1.24 7.53 2.88
C LEU A 138 -0.08 8.11 3.39
N ALA A 139 -0.45 7.76 4.61
CA ALA A 139 -1.69 8.21 5.21
C ALA A 139 -1.70 9.74 5.38
N LEU A 140 -2.83 10.36 5.08
CA LEU A 140 -3.07 11.79 5.34
C LEU A 140 -3.28 12.07 6.82
N ALA A 141 -3.90 11.12 7.52
CA ALA A 141 -4.21 11.25 8.94
C ALA A 141 -4.01 9.92 9.67
N SER A 142 -3.86 9.99 10.99
CA SER A 142 -3.82 8.83 11.88
C SER A 142 -4.98 8.87 12.87
N ALA A 143 -5.24 7.74 13.53
CA ALA A 143 -6.25 7.63 14.59
C ALA A 143 -6.01 8.60 15.76
N THR A 144 -4.79 9.11 15.93
CA THR A 144 -4.44 10.11 16.95
C THR A 144 -4.73 11.56 16.52
N GLY A 145 -5.29 11.75 15.33
CA GLY A 145 -5.58 13.07 14.78
C GLY A 145 -4.37 13.82 14.20
N THR A 146 -3.20 13.19 14.17
CA THR A 146 -1.99 13.77 13.58
C THR A 146 -1.91 13.41 12.10
N SER A 147 -1.73 14.42 11.24
CA SER A 147 -1.45 14.22 9.82
C SER A 147 -0.09 13.55 9.65
N VAL A 148 -0.02 12.51 8.83
CA VAL A 148 1.23 11.83 8.49
C VAL A 148 1.87 12.44 7.25
N THR A 149 1.03 12.89 6.32
CA THR A 149 1.44 13.71 5.17
C THR A 149 0.41 14.78 4.89
N THR A 150 0.82 15.86 4.24
CA THR A 150 -0.07 16.96 3.86
C THR A 150 -0.88 16.66 2.61
N ALA A 151 -0.34 15.85 1.71
CA ALA A 151 -0.99 15.43 0.46
C ALA A 151 -0.47 14.05 0.03
N ASN A 152 -1.30 13.27 -0.61
CA ASN A 152 -0.94 11.96 -1.17
C ASN A 152 -1.58 11.77 -2.56
N TYR A 153 -1.47 10.54 -3.11
CA TYR A 153 -2.06 10.21 -4.40
C TYR A 153 -3.55 10.58 -4.49
N PHE A 154 -4.35 10.24 -3.47
CA PHE A 154 -5.80 10.49 -3.50
C PHE A 154 -6.14 11.98 -3.51
N THR A 155 -5.46 12.80 -2.72
CA THR A 155 -5.70 14.25 -2.71
C THR A 155 -5.27 14.93 -4.00
N ASN A 156 -4.31 14.36 -4.72
CA ASN A 156 -3.80 14.94 -5.96
C ASN A 156 -4.60 14.54 -7.20
N TYR A 157 -5.10 13.31 -7.25
CA TYR A 157 -5.69 12.73 -8.46
C TYR A 157 -7.13 12.24 -8.29
N CYS A 158 -7.55 11.92 -7.07
CA CYS A 158 -8.86 11.34 -6.77
C CYS A 158 -9.55 12.07 -5.62
N TYR A 159 -9.42 13.41 -5.56
CA TYR A 159 -9.92 14.19 -4.42
C TYR A 159 -11.42 14.01 -4.19
N ASP A 160 -12.23 14.05 -5.24
CA ASP A 160 -13.68 13.91 -5.12
C ASP A 160 -14.07 12.54 -4.56
N ALA A 161 -13.41 11.46 -5.04
CA ALA A 161 -13.64 10.13 -4.51
C ALA A 161 -13.28 10.02 -3.02
N LEU A 162 -12.16 10.63 -2.62
CA LEU A 162 -11.74 10.68 -1.21
C LEU A 162 -12.73 11.48 -0.36
N PHE A 163 -13.19 12.62 -0.87
CA PHE A 163 -14.17 13.46 -0.18
C PHE A 163 -15.49 12.73 0.02
N PHE A 164 -16.06 12.12 -1.03
CA PHE A 164 -17.31 11.36 -0.92
C PHE A 164 -17.18 10.14 -0.01
N ALA A 165 -16.09 9.41 -0.09
CA ALA A 165 -15.83 8.29 0.82
C ALA A 165 -15.73 8.74 2.28
N ALA A 166 -15.09 9.87 2.55
CA ALA A 166 -15.02 10.45 3.90
C ALA A 166 -16.38 10.99 4.38
N MET A 167 -17.19 11.59 3.47
CA MET A 167 -18.56 12.03 3.77
C MET A 167 -19.46 10.87 4.15
N MET A 168 -19.33 9.70 3.51
CA MET A 168 -20.07 8.50 3.93
C MET A 168 -19.77 8.13 5.39
N GLU A 169 -18.50 8.13 5.79
CA GLU A 169 -18.12 7.85 7.18
C GLU A 169 -18.64 8.92 8.15
N ALA A 170 -18.57 10.20 7.75
CA ALA A 170 -19.07 11.32 8.53
C ALA A 170 -20.61 11.26 8.74
N THR A 171 -21.38 10.99 7.69
CA THR A 171 -22.85 10.86 7.78
C THR A 171 -23.26 9.65 8.62
N MET A 172 -22.53 8.53 8.53
CA MET A 172 -22.75 7.38 9.41
C MET A 172 -22.47 7.71 10.88
N PHE A 173 -21.43 8.48 11.16
CA PHE A 173 -21.14 8.96 12.52
C PHE A 173 -22.25 9.86 13.08
N MET A 174 -22.78 10.76 12.26
CA MET A 174 -23.91 11.63 12.62
C MET A 174 -25.24 10.89 12.73
N LYS A 175 -25.28 9.59 12.39
CA LYS A 175 -26.49 8.74 12.35
C LYS A 175 -27.54 9.22 11.33
N ASP A 176 -27.10 9.94 10.32
CA ASP A 176 -27.93 10.40 9.20
C ASP A 176 -27.96 9.36 8.07
N TRP A 177 -28.54 8.20 8.35
CA TRP A 177 -28.60 7.06 7.44
C TRP A 177 -29.30 7.34 6.11
N PRO A 178 -30.35 8.19 6.03
CA PRO A 178 -31.01 8.48 4.78
C PRO A 178 -30.14 9.20 3.74
N THR A 179 -29.13 9.95 4.18
CA THR A 179 -28.25 10.71 3.26
C THR A 179 -27.03 9.91 2.78
N VAL A 180 -26.70 8.79 3.45
CA VAL A 180 -25.54 7.96 3.07
C VAL A 180 -25.57 7.54 1.59
N PRO A 181 -26.69 7.09 0.99
CA PRO A 181 -26.71 6.70 -0.44
C PRO A 181 -26.36 7.83 -1.41
N ALA A 182 -26.58 9.09 -1.03
CA ALA A 182 -26.25 10.24 -1.87
C ALA A 182 -24.71 10.38 -2.08
N TRP A 183 -23.90 9.83 -1.18
CA TRP A 183 -22.44 9.88 -1.24
C TRP A 183 -21.80 8.63 -1.85
N GLN A 184 -22.63 7.65 -2.29
CA GLN A 184 -22.16 6.39 -2.90
C GLN A 184 -22.01 6.47 -4.43
N ALA A 185 -21.93 7.65 -4.98
CA ALA A 185 -21.89 7.88 -6.43
C ALA A 185 -20.57 7.45 -7.08
#